data_9f49c04c2fd8ae9ab92d356ffab05aad
#
_entry.id   9f49c04c2fd8ae9ab92d356ffab05aad
#
_cell.length_a   1.000
_cell.length_b   1.000
_cell.length_c   1.000
_cell.angle_alpha   90.00
_cell.angle_beta   90.00
_cell.angle_gamma   90.00
#
_symmetry.space_group_name_H-M   'P 1'
#
loop_
_entity.id
_entity.type
_entity.pdbx_description
1 polymer ?
#
loop_
_entity_poly.entity_id
_entity_poly.type
_entity_poly.pdbx_seq_one_letter_code
_entity_poly.pdbx_strand_id
1 'polypeptide(L)'
;EQVKNLSEYMNDEGWVKFEISFKNTKLKREIINQNRFPGEMLIPSAKAKFGVISDIDDTILHTGVVSSLKWKVIINTMFKRATSRRPLEGAAEFYHLLHQGKAGEEANPIFYVSHSPWNLYRYLELFLTTNNFPKGPILLRSMSSFTRRRRSEKPQKQKEITGILNTYPELSFILIGDSGEKDADIYLEIAKSFPNRVKAIYLRSVSDGRRMARVSNLFSAHKNIPFLMVNKTEEAIAHAKEQGFI
;
A
#
# COMPACT_ATOMS: atom_id res chain seq x y z
N GLU A 1 23.66 -11.50 18.40
CA GLU A 1 23.03 -10.74 19.49
C GLU A 1 21.58 -10.49 19.13
N GLN A 2 20.66 -11.06 19.91
CA GLN A 2 19.24 -10.79 19.74
C GLN A 2 18.96 -9.42 20.36
N VAL A 3 18.51 -8.46 19.56
CA VAL A 3 18.05 -7.19 20.05
C VAL A 3 16.77 -7.43 20.85
N LYS A 4 16.86 -7.40 22.17
CA LYS A 4 15.76 -7.73 23.08
C LYS A 4 14.63 -6.70 23.09
N ASN A 5 14.90 -5.46 22.66
CA ASN A 5 13.91 -4.39 22.69
C ASN A 5 14.08 -3.44 21.49
N LEU A 6 13.43 -3.75 20.37
CA LEU A 6 13.46 -2.92 19.17
C LEU A 6 12.76 -1.56 19.36
N SER A 7 11.86 -1.47 20.32
CA SER A 7 11.13 -0.22 20.60
C SER A 7 12.01 0.94 21.02
N GLU A 8 13.18 0.67 21.63
CA GLU A 8 14.16 1.71 22.02
C GLU A 8 14.82 2.42 20.82
N TYR A 9 14.79 1.78 19.64
CA TYR A 9 15.38 2.29 18.39
C TYR A 9 14.34 2.84 17.41
N MET A 10 13.08 2.83 17.82
CA MET A 10 11.94 3.23 17.01
C MET A 10 11.71 4.74 17.13
N ASN A 11 11.47 5.42 16.01
CA ASN A 11 10.97 6.79 16.03
C ASN A 11 9.46 6.83 16.34
N ASP A 12 8.90 8.04 16.51
CA ASP A 12 7.48 8.25 16.86
C ASP A 12 6.50 7.65 15.81
N GLU A 13 6.94 7.48 14.57
CA GLU A 13 6.15 6.89 13.48
C GLU A 13 6.33 5.37 13.36
N GLY A 14 7.13 4.73 14.22
CA GLY A 14 7.35 3.30 14.21
C GLY A 14 8.50 2.81 13.31
N TRP A 15 9.40 3.68 12.84
CA TRP A 15 10.51 3.28 11.98
C TRP A 15 11.77 2.99 12.78
N VAL A 16 12.36 1.80 12.53
CA VAL A 16 13.67 1.39 13.05
C VAL A 16 14.66 1.37 11.89
N LYS A 17 15.77 2.10 12.03
CA LYS A 17 16.88 2.07 11.08
C LYS A 17 17.84 0.94 11.41
N PHE A 18 18.29 0.21 10.40
CA PHE A 18 19.29 -0.84 10.54
C PHE A 18 20.26 -0.83 9.36
N GLU A 19 21.39 -1.53 9.53
CA GLU A 19 22.35 -1.75 8.45
C GLU A 19 22.61 -3.25 8.27
N ILE A 20 22.64 -3.69 7.02
CA ILE A 20 23.01 -5.05 6.65
C ILE A 20 24.45 -5.03 6.12
N SER A 21 25.29 -5.91 6.66
CA SER A 21 26.64 -6.17 6.14
C SER A 21 26.80 -7.65 5.77
N PHE A 22 27.52 -7.94 4.69
CA PHE A 22 27.84 -9.30 4.30
C PHE A 22 29.28 -9.63 4.64
N LYS A 23 29.51 -10.73 5.38
CA LYS A 23 30.82 -11.38 5.48
C LYS A 23 30.90 -12.48 4.42
N ASN A 24 31.80 -12.34 3.46
CA ASN A 24 32.04 -13.40 2.51
C ASN A 24 33.07 -14.38 3.06
N THR A 25 32.59 -15.48 3.65
CA THR A 25 33.46 -16.55 4.25
C THR A 25 34.07 -17.47 3.22
N LYS A 26 33.70 -17.38 1.93
CA LYS A 26 34.21 -18.26 0.86
C LYS A 26 35.42 -17.71 0.09
N LEU A 27 35.70 -16.44 0.19
CA LEU A 27 36.85 -15.82 -0.46
C LEU A 27 38.03 -15.80 0.51
N LYS A 28 39.14 -16.46 0.13
CA LYS A 28 40.43 -16.48 0.86
C LYS A 28 41.09 -15.09 0.97
N ARG A 29 40.52 -14.04 0.41
CA ARG A 29 40.89 -12.65 0.59
C ARG A 29 39.83 -12.00 1.47
N GLU A 30 40.24 -11.47 2.61
CA GLU A 30 39.41 -10.48 3.32
C GLU A 30 39.17 -9.29 2.39
N ILE A 31 38.08 -9.33 1.67
CA ILE A 31 37.53 -8.11 1.13
C ILE A 31 36.90 -7.45 2.37
N ILE A 32 37.63 -6.50 2.95
CA ILE A 32 37.07 -5.55 3.91
C ILE A 32 36.05 -4.71 3.12
N ASN A 33 34.92 -5.32 2.85
CA ASN A 33 33.84 -4.65 2.16
C ASN A 33 33.08 -3.84 3.21
N GLN A 34 33.40 -2.56 3.30
CA GLN A 34 32.67 -1.59 4.09
C GLN A 34 31.27 -1.30 3.53
N ASN A 35 30.77 -2.13 2.60
CA ASN A 35 29.45 -1.98 2.04
C ASN A 35 28.42 -2.28 3.13
N ARG A 36 27.96 -1.24 3.74
CA ARG A 36 26.81 -1.22 4.64
C ARG A 36 25.60 -0.87 3.81
N PHE A 37 24.58 -1.70 3.89
CA PHE A 37 23.30 -1.47 3.19
C PHE A 37 22.30 -0.98 4.22
N PRO A 38 21.97 0.32 4.22
CA PRO A 38 20.97 0.86 5.12
C PRO A 38 19.60 0.30 4.77
N GLY A 39 18.83 -0.01 5.79
CA GLY A 39 17.45 -0.45 5.69
C GLY A 39 16.59 0.19 6.77
N GLU A 40 15.30 0.11 6.58
CA GLU A 40 14.33 0.58 7.56
C GLU A 40 13.25 -0.49 7.71
N MET A 41 12.77 -0.66 8.93
CA MET A 41 11.71 -1.59 9.28
C MET A 41 10.60 -0.84 9.99
N LEU A 42 9.36 -1.08 9.60
CA LEU A 42 8.19 -0.51 10.25
C LEU A 42 7.70 -1.46 11.34
N ILE A 43 7.68 -0.96 12.56
CA ILE A 43 7.03 -1.59 13.71
C ILE A 43 5.87 -0.67 14.11
N PRO A 44 4.61 -1.05 13.90
CA PRO A 44 3.48 -0.20 14.23
C PRO A 44 3.54 0.27 15.68
N SER A 45 3.23 1.54 15.89
CA SER A 45 3.14 2.13 17.22
C SER A 45 2.08 1.41 18.06
N ALA A 46 2.29 1.31 19.37
CA ALA A 46 1.28 0.84 20.31
C ALA A 46 0.03 1.75 20.34
N LYS A 47 0.14 2.99 19.86
CA LYS A 47 -0.98 3.92 19.71
C LYS A 47 -1.83 3.63 18.46
N ALA A 48 -1.30 2.89 17.48
CA ALA A 48 -2.00 2.61 16.22
C ALA A 48 -3.32 1.87 16.46
N LYS A 49 -4.39 2.40 15.88
CA LYS A 49 -5.75 1.84 16.01
C LYS A 49 -6.15 0.97 14.83
N PHE A 50 -5.51 1.18 13.69
CA PHE A 50 -5.68 0.42 12.47
C PHE A 50 -4.46 0.63 11.56
N GLY A 51 -4.35 -0.18 10.52
CA GLY A 51 -3.44 0.07 9.41
C GLY A 51 -4.20 0.47 8.16
N VAL A 52 -3.51 1.05 7.19
CA VAL A 52 -4.04 1.34 5.87
C VAL A 52 -3.27 0.53 4.85
N ILE A 53 -3.98 -0.16 3.96
CA ILE A 53 -3.39 -0.84 2.80
C ILE A 53 -3.95 -0.18 1.56
N SER A 54 -3.08 0.47 0.78
CA SER A 54 -3.48 1.24 -0.39
C SER A 54 -2.83 0.73 -1.65
N ASP A 55 -3.63 0.67 -2.72
CA ASP A 55 -3.09 0.67 -4.08
C ASP A 55 -2.46 2.02 -4.42
N ILE A 56 -1.57 2.04 -5.42
CA ILE A 56 -0.92 3.25 -5.92
C ILE A 56 -1.50 3.64 -7.28
N ASP A 57 -1.62 2.68 -8.19
CA ASP A 57 -1.98 2.91 -9.58
C ASP A 57 -3.47 3.27 -9.70
N ASP A 58 -3.78 4.38 -10.38
CA ASP A 58 -5.13 4.96 -10.53
C ASP A 58 -5.88 5.27 -9.20
N THR A 59 -5.29 4.94 -8.06
CA THR A 59 -5.81 5.25 -6.71
C THR A 59 -5.17 6.52 -6.15
N ILE A 60 -3.85 6.61 -6.18
CA ILE A 60 -3.07 7.78 -5.73
C ILE A 60 -2.53 8.55 -6.93
N LEU A 61 -2.04 7.82 -7.94
CA LEU A 61 -1.41 8.35 -9.14
C LEU A 61 -2.35 8.18 -10.32
N HIS A 62 -2.77 9.28 -10.94
CA HIS A 62 -3.59 9.21 -12.15
C HIS A 62 -2.75 8.75 -13.34
N THR A 63 -2.82 7.47 -13.70
CA THR A 63 -2.07 6.90 -14.82
C THR A 63 -2.80 7.06 -16.15
N GLY A 64 -4.11 7.12 -16.15
CA GLY A 64 -4.95 7.24 -17.35
C GLY A 64 -4.78 6.09 -18.34
N VAL A 65 -4.26 4.95 -17.90
CA VAL A 65 -3.83 3.87 -18.79
C VAL A 65 -4.30 2.50 -18.32
N VAL A 66 -5.31 1.99 -18.99
CA VAL A 66 -6.00 0.72 -18.68
C VAL A 66 -5.31 -0.54 -19.24
N SER A 67 -4.09 -0.51 -19.74
CA SER A 67 -3.48 -1.72 -20.35
C SER A 67 -2.01 -1.95 -20.00
N SER A 68 -1.67 -3.20 -19.69
CA SER A 68 -0.32 -3.69 -19.38
C SER A 68 0.73 -3.46 -20.48
N LEU A 69 0.33 -3.23 -21.73
CA LEU A 69 1.26 -2.97 -22.84
C LEU A 69 1.87 -1.55 -22.79
N LYS A 70 1.18 -0.61 -22.18
CA LYS A 70 1.62 0.78 -22.09
C LYS A 70 2.65 1.03 -20.98
N TRP A 71 2.88 0.08 -20.09
CA TRP A 71 3.89 0.19 -19.04
C TRP A 71 5.30 0.42 -19.55
N LYS A 72 5.70 -0.18 -20.70
CA LYS A 72 7.00 0.06 -21.31
C LYS A 72 7.17 1.51 -21.80
N VAL A 73 6.11 2.09 -22.34
CA VAL A 73 6.09 3.50 -22.78
C VAL A 73 6.07 4.43 -21.57
N ILE A 74 5.33 4.07 -20.54
CA ILE A 74 5.27 4.82 -19.28
C ILE A 74 6.63 4.83 -18.60
N ILE A 75 7.32 3.71 -18.47
CA ILE A 75 8.66 3.63 -17.87
C ILE A 75 9.62 4.59 -18.56
N ASN A 76 9.70 4.57 -19.91
CA ASN A 76 10.60 5.44 -20.65
C ASN A 76 10.22 6.93 -20.58
N THR A 77 8.94 7.24 -20.36
CA THR A 77 8.45 8.63 -20.24
C THR A 77 8.48 9.10 -18.78
N MET A 78 8.33 8.19 -17.83
CA MET A 78 8.30 8.46 -16.39
C MET A 78 9.64 8.95 -15.83
N PHE A 79 10.76 8.34 -16.24
CA PHE A 79 12.10 8.79 -15.81
C PHE A 79 12.41 10.25 -16.20
N LYS A 80 11.73 10.78 -17.23
CA LYS A 80 11.91 12.17 -17.66
C LYS A 80 10.94 13.17 -17.01
N ARG A 81 9.88 12.71 -16.32
CA ARG A 81 8.78 13.57 -15.82
C ARG A 81 8.18 13.12 -14.49
N ALA A 82 8.94 12.51 -13.57
CA ALA A 82 8.43 12.12 -12.25
C ALA A 82 7.79 13.29 -11.48
N THR A 83 8.34 14.48 -11.64
CA THR A 83 7.89 15.72 -10.97
C THR A 83 6.66 16.37 -11.61
N SER A 84 6.19 15.91 -12.77
CA SER A 84 5.08 16.56 -13.50
C SER A 84 3.72 15.87 -13.29
N ARG A 85 3.65 14.72 -12.63
CA ARG A 85 2.38 14.05 -12.34
C ARG A 85 1.84 14.53 -11.01
N ARG A 86 0.60 14.99 -11.04
CA ARG A 86 -0.11 15.40 -9.83
C ARG A 86 -0.82 14.20 -9.21
N PRO A 87 -0.79 14.06 -7.88
CA PRO A 87 -1.67 13.14 -7.20
C PRO A 87 -3.13 13.58 -7.39
N LEU A 88 -4.03 12.69 -7.04
CA LEU A 88 -5.44 13.06 -6.96
C LEU A 88 -5.63 14.14 -5.89
N GLU A 89 -6.46 15.12 -6.21
CA GLU A 89 -6.75 16.25 -5.33
C GLU A 89 -7.23 15.75 -3.96
N GLY A 90 -6.64 16.29 -2.88
CA GLY A 90 -6.94 15.91 -1.50
C GLY A 90 -6.44 14.55 -1.05
N ALA A 91 -5.89 13.70 -1.95
CA ALA A 91 -5.49 12.35 -1.56
C ALA A 91 -4.41 12.33 -0.46
N ALA A 92 -3.34 13.10 -0.61
CA ALA A 92 -2.28 13.16 0.40
C ALA A 92 -2.82 13.61 1.77
N GLU A 93 -3.72 14.60 1.80
CA GLU A 93 -4.39 15.05 3.02
C GLU A 93 -5.17 13.91 3.68
N PHE A 94 -5.98 13.17 2.92
CA PHE A 94 -6.74 12.05 3.45
C PHE A 94 -5.83 10.97 4.08
N TYR A 95 -4.69 10.67 3.43
CA TYR A 95 -3.74 9.70 3.97
C TYR A 95 -3.06 10.20 5.25
N HIS A 96 -2.75 11.50 5.34
CA HIS A 96 -2.25 12.09 6.58
C HIS A 96 -3.29 12.02 7.70
N LEU A 97 -4.55 12.34 7.42
CA LEU A 97 -5.63 12.23 8.40
C LEU A 97 -5.78 10.78 8.91
N LEU A 98 -5.73 9.78 8.02
CA LEU A 98 -5.77 8.38 8.43
C LEU A 98 -4.52 7.97 9.24
N HIS A 99 -3.34 8.45 8.85
CA HIS A 99 -2.09 8.19 9.58
C HIS A 99 -2.12 8.79 10.98
N GLN A 100 -2.58 10.02 11.12
CA GLN A 100 -2.70 10.70 12.40
C GLN A 100 -3.82 10.13 13.27
N GLY A 101 -4.89 9.61 12.64
CA GLY A 101 -6.05 9.09 13.31
C GLY A 101 -6.84 10.14 14.07
N LYS A 102 -7.88 9.70 14.79
CA LYS A 102 -8.78 10.60 15.53
C LYS A 102 -8.08 11.42 16.62
N ALA A 103 -7.09 10.83 17.29
CA ALA A 103 -6.34 11.49 18.35
C ALA A 103 -5.21 12.40 17.82
N GLY A 104 -4.91 12.37 16.52
CA GLY A 104 -3.83 13.14 15.90
C GLY A 104 -2.42 12.58 16.12
N GLU A 105 -2.25 11.54 16.94
CA GLU A 105 -0.97 10.97 17.33
C GLU A 105 -0.91 9.43 17.21
N GLU A 106 -1.86 8.82 16.51
CA GLU A 106 -1.98 7.36 16.49
C GLU A 106 -0.85 6.69 15.71
N ALA A 107 -0.24 7.38 14.75
CA ALA A 107 0.78 6.88 13.85
C ALA A 107 0.35 5.56 13.18
N ASN A 108 -0.89 5.54 12.66
CA ASN A 108 -1.46 4.40 11.95
C ASN A 108 -0.60 4.04 10.74
N PRO A 109 -0.06 2.82 10.62
CA PRO A 109 0.85 2.47 9.54
C PRO A 109 0.14 2.43 8.18
N ILE A 110 0.83 2.89 7.15
CA ILE A 110 0.35 2.84 5.77
C ILE A 110 1.25 1.91 4.95
N PHE A 111 0.63 0.97 4.24
CA PHE A 111 1.29 0.02 3.34
C PHE A 111 0.83 0.30 1.91
N TYR A 112 1.77 0.53 1.01
CA TYR A 112 1.49 0.74 -0.41
C TYR A 112 1.71 -0.56 -1.18
N VAL A 113 0.68 -1.08 -1.82
CA VAL A 113 0.73 -2.37 -2.54
C VAL A 113 0.34 -2.15 -3.99
N SER A 114 1.26 -2.36 -4.93
CA SER A 114 1.03 -2.12 -6.35
C SER A 114 1.35 -3.34 -7.21
N HIS A 115 0.66 -3.48 -8.35
CA HIS A 115 1.01 -4.42 -9.40
C HIS A 115 2.24 -4.01 -10.22
N SER A 116 2.78 -2.84 -9.98
CA SER A 116 3.99 -2.32 -10.61
C SER A 116 5.20 -3.22 -10.34
N PRO A 117 6.11 -3.38 -11.31
CA PRO A 117 7.31 -4.19 -11.11
C PRO A 117 8.35 -3.49 -10.22
N TRP A 118 9.20 -4.27 -9.57
CA TRP A 118 10.22 -3.84 -8.60
C TRP A 118 11.17 -2.72 -9.10
N ASN A 119 11.45 -2.69 -10.39
CA ASN A 119 12.31 -1.65 -10.98
C ASN A 119 11.69 -0.24 -10.92
N LEU A 120 10.42 -0.12 -10.55
CA LEU A 120 9.74 1.17 -10.33
C LEU A 120 9.81 1.65 -8.87
N TYR A 121 10.43 0.89 -7.97
CA TYR A 121 10.47 1.22 -6.53
C TYR A 121 10.92 2.66 -6.27
N ARG A 122 12.09 3.04 -6.80
CA ARG A 122 12.65 4.39 -6.60
C ARG A 122 11.78 5.51 -7.17
N TYR A 123 11.11 5.22 -8.28
CA TYR A 123 10.17 6.18 -8.86
C TYR A 123 8.94 6.39 -7.96
N LEU A 124 8.35 5.30 -7.48
CA LEU A 124 7.17 5.37 -6.62
C LEU A 124 7.51 5.99 -5.25
N GLU A 125 8.64 5.64 -4.67
CA GLU A 125 9.17 6.25 -3.45
C GLU A 125 9.32 7.77 -3.61
N LEU A 126 9.98 8.21 -4.71
CA LEU A 126 10.14 9.63 -5.01
C LEU A 126 8.78 10.32 -5.23
N PHE A 127 7.86 9.68 -5.95
CA PHE A 127 6.52 10.21 -6.18
C PHE A 127 5.77 10.42 -4.86
N LEU A 128 5.72 9.43 -3.99
CA LEU A 128 5.05 9.53 -2.69
C LEU A 128 5.65 10.64 -1.84
N THR A 129 6.99 10.69 -1.75
CA THR A 129 7.71 11.71 -0.96
C THR A 129 7.48 13.11 -1.52
N THR A 130 7.61 13.30 -2.85
CA THR A 130 7.46 14.62 -3.49
C THR A 130 6.03 15.16 -3.37
N ASN A 131 5.04 14.27 -3.33
CA ASN A 131 3.64 14.65 -3.20
C ASN A 131 3.13 14.57 -1.75
N ASN A 132 4.06 14.53 -0.80
CA ASN A 132 3.75 14.59 0.64
C ASN A 132 2.79 13.49 1.12
N PHE A 133 2.94 12.25 0.64
CA PHE A 133 2.23 11.11 1.23
C PHE A 133 2.97 10.61 2.48
N PRO A 134 2.26 10.10 3.49
CA PRO A 134 2.90 9.49 4.66
C PRO A 134 3.85 8.37 4.25
N LYS A 135 4.97 8.25 4.94
CA LYS A 135 5.96 7.20 4.70
C LYS A 135 5.36 5.82 5.01
N GLY A 136 5.58 4.86 4.11
CA GLY A 136 5.10 3.49 4.28
C GLY A 136 5.89 2.48 3.44
N PRO A 137 5.91 1.20 3.82
CA PRO A 137 6.47 0.15 2.99
C PRO A 137 5.78 0.09 1.63
N ILE A 138 6.57 -0.08 0.56
CA ILE A 138 6.08 -0.21 -0.81
C ILE A 138 6.31 -1.65 -1.26
N LEU A 139 5.23 -2.40 -1.47
CA LEU A 139 5.25 -3.79 -1.90
C LEU A 139 4.92 -3.89 -3.38
N LEU A 140 5.90 -4.33 -4.17
CA LEU A 140 5.83 -4.38 -5.63
C LEU A 140 5.95 -5.81 -6.13
N ARG A 141 5.51 -6.04 -7.38
CA ARG A 141 5.58 -7.33 -8.00
C ARG A 141 7.01 -7.72 -8.36
N SER A 142 7.46 -8.89 -7.88
CA SER A 142 8.74 -9.47 -8.27
C SER A 142 8.73 -9.88 -9.75
N MET A 143 9.86 -9.67 -10.45
CA MET A 143 10.03 -10.07 -11.86
C MET A 143 9.97 -11.59 -12.05
N SER A 144 10.35 -12.37 -11.06
CA SER A 144 10.28 -13.85 -11.10
C SER A 144 8.83 -14.38 -11.19
N SER A 145 7.84 -13.57 -10.80
CA SER A 145 6.42 -13.95 -10.89
C SER A 145 5.86 -13.91 -12.32
N PHE A 146 6.59 -13.33 -13.31
CA PHE A 146 6.15 -13.30 -14.71
C PHE A 146 6.23 -14.66 -15.40
N THR A 147 7.21 -15.50 -15.02
CA THR A 147 7.52 -16.75 -15.73
C THR A 147 6.83 -17.99 -15.16
N ARG A 148 6.22 -17.92 -13.98
CA ARG A 148 5.73 -19.11 -13.25
C ARG A 148 4.28 -19.03 -12.80
N ARG A 149 3.43 -18.20 -13.37
CA ARG A 149 2.04 -18.13 -12.94
C ARG A 149 1.27 -19.39 -13.35
N ARG A 150 1.08 -20.30 -12.41
CA ARG A 150 0.06 -21.35 -12.55
C ARG A 150 -1.32 -20.72 -12.52
N ARG A 151 -2.23 -21.18 -13.37
CA ARG A 151 -3.60 -20.63 -13.53
C ARG A 151 -4.43 -20.60 -12.24
N SER A 152 -4.01 -21.34 -11.20
CA SER A 152 -4.67 -21.48 -9.90
C SER A 152 -4.08 -20.60 -8.78
N GLU A 153 -3.06 -19.79 -9.06
CA GLU A 153 -2.44 -18.98 -8.00
C GLU A 153 -3.21 -17.67 -7.78
N LYS A 154 -3.37 -17.32 -6.48
CA LYS A 154 -3.93 -16.02 -6.08
C LYS A 154 -3.12 -14.87 -6.69
N PRO A 155 -3.78 -13.73 -7.02
CA PRO A 155 -3.08 -12.53 -7.47
C PRO A 155 -1.96 -12.13 -6.49
N GLN A 156 -0.83 -11.63 -7.01
CA GLN A 156 0.30 -11.22 -6.16
C GLN A 156 -0.13 -10.19 -5.12
N LYS A 157 -0.91 -9.18 -5.49
CA LYS A 157 -1.47 -8.17 -4.59
C LYS A 157 -2.24 -8.80 -3.43
N GLN A 158 -3.05 -9.83 -3.70
CA GLN A 158 -3.77 -10.56 -2.64
C GLN A 158 -2.81 -11.29 -1.69
N LYS A 159 -1.70 -11.86 -2.20
CA LYS A 159 -0.68 -12.51 -1.38
C LYS A 159 0.01 -11.50 -0.47
N GLU A 160 0.38 -10.33 -0.99
CA GLU A 160 1.01 -9.26 -0.20
C GLU A 160 0.08 -8.76 0.91
N ILE A 161 -1.18 -8.48 0.58
CA ILE A 161 -2.17 -8.05 1.58
C ILE A 161 -2.38 -9.12 2.66
N THR A 162 -2.51 -10.40 2.25
CA THR A 162 -2.61 -11.52 3.20
C THR A 162 -1.37 -11.60 4.11
N GLY A 163 -0.17 -11.38 3.54
CA GLY A 163 1.07 -11.31 4.30
C GLY A 163 1.05 -10.22 5.36
N ILE A 164 0.60 -9.01 5.01
CA ILE A 164 0.48 -7.88 5.96
C ILE A 164 -0.49 -8.24 7.10
N LEU A 165 -1.70 -8.75 6.78
CA LEU A 165 -2.69 -9.10 7.80
C LEU A 165 -2.20 -10.20 8.75
N ASN A 166 -1.42 -11.16 8.24
CA ASN A 166 -0.83 -12.23 9.06
C ASN A 166 0.34 -11.74 9.92
N THR A 167 1.13 -10.78 9.41
CA THR A 167 2.25 -10.21 10.15
C THR A 167 1.77 -9.36 11.34
N TYR A 168 0.62 -8.72 11.20
CA TYR A 168 0.02 -7.86 12.24
C TYR A 168 -1.35 -8.39 12.68
N PRO A 169 -1.42 -9.51 13.41
CA PRO A 169 -2.67 -10.22 13.72
C PRO A 169 -3.66 -9.40 14.54
N GLU A 170 -3.19 -8.47 15.36
CA GLU A 170 -4.04 -7.65 16.24
C GLU A 170 -4.54 -6.35 15.56
N LEU A 171 -3.98 -6.00 14.39
CA LEU A 171 -4.31 -4.76 13.73
C LEU A 171 -5.38 -4.96 12.66
N SER A 172 -6.48 -4.20 12.71
CA SER A 172 -7.48 -4.13 11.64
C SER A 172 -7.04 -3.14 10.57
N PHE A 173 -7.61 -3.23 9.35
CA PHE A 173 -7.13 -2.45 8.22
C PHE A 173 -8.25 -1.73 7.48
N ILE A 174 -7.94 -0.55 6.94
CA ILE A 174 -8.69 0.14 5.91
C ILE A 174 -8.02 -0.18 4.57
N LEU A 175 -8.80 -0.59 3.57
CA LEU A 175 -8.32 -0.91 2.24
C LEU A 175 -8.72 0.21 1.28
N ILE A 176 -7.76 0.72 0.48
CA ILE A 176 -8.00 1.81 -0.48
C ILE A 176 -7.51 1.36 -1.86
N GLY A 177 -8.37 1.49 -2.87
CA GLY A 177 -8.07 1.08 -4.23
C GLY A 177 -8.94 1.78 -5.26
N ASP A 178 -8.91 1.28 -6.49
CA ASP A 178 -9.77 1.75 -7.57
C ASP A 178 -10.82 0.70 -7.98
N SER A 179 -11.89 1.16 -8.62
CA SER A 179 -12.95 0.28 -9.15
C SER A 179 -12.69 -0.20 -10.57
N GLY A 180 -11.64 0.26 -11.23
CA GLY A 180 -11.29 -0.06 -12.62
C GLY A 180 -10.49 -1.34 -12.78
N GLU A 181 -9.73 -1.73 -11.75
CA GLU A 181 -8.91 -2.93 -11.72
C GLU A 181 -9.60 -4.10 -10.98
N LYS A 182 -8.80 -5.00 -10.43
CA LYS A 182 -9.26 -6.17 -9.68
C LYS A 182 -9.35 -5.92 -8.17
N ASP A 183 -9.16 -4.68 -7.72
CA ASP A 183 -9.12 -4.35 -6.31
C ASP A 183 -10.42 -4.70 -5.59
N ALA A 184 -11.55 -4.41 -6.21
CA ALA A 184 -12.86 -4.77 -5.68
C ALA A 184 -12.97 -6.28 -5.35
N ASP A 185 -12.56 -7.14 -6.28
CA ASP A 185 -12.60 -8.59 -6.10
C ASP A 185 -11.61 -9.05 -5.02
N ILE A 186 -10.37 -8.52 -5.06
CA ILE A 186 -9.31 -8.86 -4.11
C ILE A 186 -9.71 -8.44 -2.69
N TYR A 187 -10.22 -7.21 -2.52
CA TYR A 187 -10.57 -6.68 -1.20
C TYR A 187 -11.79 -7.39 -0.60
N LEU A 188 -12.76 -7.76 -1.44
CA LEU A 188 -13.88 -8.59 -1.01
C LEU A 188 -13.41 -9.96 -0.51
N GLU A 189 -12.53 -10.63 -1.26
CA GLU A 189 -11.97 -11.93 -0.85
C GLU A 189 -11.13 -11.82 0.44
N ILE A 190 -10.37 -10.74 0.61
CA ILE A 190 -9.63 -10.45 1.84
C ILE A 190 -10.61 -10.27 3.00
N ALA A 191 -11.66 -9.46 2.84
CA ALA A 191 -12.64 -9.22 3.90
C ALA A 191 -13.38 -10.50 4.32
N LYS A 192 -13.66 -11.40 3.38
CA LYS A 192 -14.23 -12.73 3.65
C LYS A 192 -13.24 -13.65 4.37
N SER A 193 -11.97 -13.62 3.95
CA SER A 193 -10.93 -14.50 4.51
C SER A 193 -10.49 -14.07 5.91
N PHE A 194 -10.66 -12.80 6.25
CA PHE A 194 -10.27 -12.19 7.52
C PHE A 194 -11.44 -11.43 8.16
N PRO A 195 -12.45 -12.14 8.68
CA PRO A 195 -13.62 -11.50 9.32
C PRO A 195 -13.19 -10.52 10.42
N ASN A 196 -13.85 -9.36 10.48
CA ASN A 196 -13.61 -8.30 11.47
C ASN A 196 -12.22 -7.61 11.38
N ARG A 197 -11.38 -7.97 10.37
CA ARG A 197 -10.07 -7.38 10.18
C ARG A 197 -10.05 -6.24 9.15
N VAL A 198 -11.15 -6.05 8.42
CA VAL A 198 -11.33 -4.95 7.47
C VAL A 198 -12.35 -3.97 8.05
N LYS A 199 -11.89 -2.76 8.40
CA LYS A 199 -12.71 -1.69 8.97
C LYS A 199 -13.52 -0.94 7.92
N ALA A 200 -12.91 -0.71 6.75
CA ALA A 200 -13.57 -0.08 5.61
C ALA A 200 -12.83 -0.43 4.30
N ILE A 201 -13.58 -0.39 3.20
CA ILE A 201 -13.04 -0.48 1.84
C ILE A 201 -13.47 0.77 1.09
N TYR A 202 -12.50 1.59 0.69
CA TYR A 202 -12.72 2.76 -0.17
C TYR A 202 -12.27 2.41 -1.59
N LEU A 203 -13.21 2.44 -2.54
CA LEU A 203 -12.89 2.23 -3.94
C LEU A 203 -13.21 3.49 -4.74
N ARG A 204 -12.19 4.02 -5.37
CA ARG A 204 -12.35 5.17 -6.24
C ARG A 204 -13.14 4.80 -7.49
N SER A 205 -14.13 5.62 -7.81
CA SER A 205 -14.93 5.50 -9.02
C SER A 205 -14.08 5.78 -10.26
N VAL A 206 -14.28 4.97 -11.30
CA VAL A 206 -13.73 5.22 -12.63
C VAL A 206 -14.84 5.65 -13.58
N SER A 207 -14.48 6.25 -14.72
CA SER A 207 -15.44 6.77 -15.71
C SER A 207 -16.24 5.67 -16.46
N ASP A 208 -16.13 4.41 -16.04
CA ASP A 208 -16.81 3.25 -16.67
C ASP A 208 -18.02 2.84 -15.83
N GLY A 209 -19.21 3.30 -16.22
CA GLY A 209 -20.47 3.00 -15.54
C GLY A 209 -20.79 1.50 -15.41
N ARG A 210 -20.36 0.65 -16.36
CA ARG A 210 -20.57 -0.80 -16.27
C ARG A 210 -19.73 -1.43 -15.18
N ARG A 211 -18.48 -0.99 -15.04
CA ARG A 211 -17.58 -1.44 -13.96
C ARG A 211 -18.09 -0.99 -12.61
N MET A 212 -18.53 0.25 -12.49
CA MET A 212 -19.09 0.77 -11.24
C MET A 212 -20.34 0.00 -10.82
N ALA A 213 -21.28 -0.26 -11.76
CA ALA A 213 -22.47 -1.07 -11.48
C ALA A 213 -22.10 -2.50 -11.05
N ARG A 214 -21.10 -3.12 -11.71
CA ARG A 214 -20.59 -4.43 -11.32
C ARG A 214 -20.04 -4.43 -9.88
N VAL A 215 -19.22 -3.44 -9.51
CA VAL A 215 -18.63 -3.34 -8.19
C VAL A 215 -19.72 -3.09 -7.13
N SER A 216 -20.68 -2.20 -7.39
CA SER A 216 -21.82 -1.98 -6.49
C SER A 216 -22.61 -3.26 -6.26
N ASN A 217 -22.92 -4.02 -7.33
CA ASN A 217 -23.60 -5.31 -7.22
C ASN A 217 -22.80 -6.36 -6.45
N LEU A 218 -21.46 -6.36 -6.63
CA LEU A 218 -20.56 -7.26 -5.91
C LEU A 218 -20.66 -7.08 -4.40
N PHE A 219 -20.68 -5.83 -3.92
CA PHE A 219 -20.75 -5.53 -2.49
C PHE A 219 -22.18 -5.51 -1.94
N SER A 220 -23.21 -5.29 -2.76
CA SER A 220 -24.61 -5.29 -2.30
C SER A 220 -25.04 -6.63 -1.68
N ALA A 221 -24.43 -7.72 -2.14
CA ALA A 221 -24.63 -9.06 -1.56
C ALA A 221 -23.90 -9.28 -0.21
N HIS A 222 -23.05 -8.33 0.23
CA HIS A 222 -22.18 -8.45 1.40
C HIS A 222 -22.28 -7.22 2.31
N LYS A 223 -23.50 -6.92 2.78
CA LYS A 223 -23.81 -5.72 3.58
C LYS A 223 -23.05 -5.61 4.91
N ASN A 224 -22.49 -6.70 5.40
CA ASN A 224 -21.66 -6.75 6.60
C ASN A 224 -20.21 -6.28 6.35
N ILE A 225 -19.82 -6.05 5.10
CA ILE A 225 -18.49 -5.55 4.75
C ILE A 225 -18.60 -4.03 4.52
N PRO A 226 -17.94 -3.19 5.33
CA PRO A 226 -17.98 -1.74 5.16
C PRO A 226 -17.34 -1.35 3.83
N PHE A 227 -18.12 -0.77 2.93
CA PHE A 227 -17.70 -0.42 1.58
C PHE A 227 -18.26 0.93 1.17
N LEU A 228 -17.41 1.77 0.59
CA LEU A 228 -17.78 3.04 -0.01
C LEU A 228 -17.10 3.21 -1.37
N MET A 229 -17.91 3.48 -2.39
CA MET A 229 -17.41 3.95 -3.68
C MET A 229 -17.35 5.47 -3.64
N VAL A 230 -16.17 6.05 -3.90
CA VAL A 230 -15.92 7.48 -3.77
C VAL A 230 -15.61 8.11 -5.14
N ASN A 231 -16.22 9.24 -5.42
CA ASN A 231 -15.93 10.03 -6.61
C ASN A 231 -14.90 11.13 -6.30
N LYS A 232 -14.95 11.64 -5.08
CA LYS A 232 -14.07 12.70 -4.58
C LYS A 232 -13.49 12.32 -3.21
N THR A 233 -12.32 12.83 -2.92
CA THR A 233 -11.62 12.55 -1.64
C THR A 233 -12.43 13.03 -0.43
N GLU A 234 -13.19 14.13 -0.57
CA GLU A 234 -14.02 14.69 0.49
C GLU A 234 -15.11 13.72 0.97
N GLU A 235 -15.62 12.85 0.08
CA GLU A 235 -16.59 11.80 0.44
C GLU A 235 -15.95 10.75 1.36
N ALA A 236 -14.69 10.37 1.07
CA ALA A 236 -13.93 9.45 1.92
C ALA A 236 -13.61 10.08 3.28
N ILE A 237 -13.21 11.36 3.30
CA ILE A 237 -12.93 12.11 4.53
C ILE A 237 -14.20 12.21 5.38
N ALA A 238 -15.35 12.58 4.79
CA ALA A 238 -16.62 12.68 5.52
C ALA A 238 -17.01 11.34 6.16
N HIS A 239 -16.96 10.25 5.40
CA HIS A 239 -17.25 8.92 5.92
C HIS A 239 -16.25 8.48 7.00
N ALA A 240 -14.94 8.75 6.81
CA ALA A 240 -13.93 8.40 7.81
C ALA A 240 -14.15 9.13 9.14
N LYS A 241 -14.60 10.40 9.11
CA LYS A 241 -15.01 11.16 10.30
C LYS A 241 -16.24 10.54 10.97
N GLU A 242 -17.25 10.21 10.19
CA GLU A 242 -18.48 9.55 10.70
C GLU A 242 -18.17 8.21 11.37
N GLN A 243 -17.24 7.44 10.81
CA GLN A 243 -16.81 6.16 11.38
C GLN A 243 -15.81 6.32 12.55
N GLY A 244 -15.37 7.54 12.85
CA GLY A 244 -14.43 7.83 13.92
C GLY A 244 -13.00 7.34 13.65
N PHE A 245 -12.60 7.26 12.38
CA PHE A 245 -11.21 6.92 12.00
C PHE A 245 -10.29 8.16 12.06
N ILE A 246 -10.87 9.34 11.84
CA ILE A 246 -10.17 10.63 11.83
C ILE A 246 -10.96 11.71 12.55
#